data_afc4c7eea4f9ce7ff125857b5c5c6983
#
_entry.id   afc4c7eea4f9ce7ff125857b5c5c6983
#
_cell.length_a   1.000
_cell.length_b   1.000
_cell.length_c   1.000
_cell.angle_alpha   90.00
_cell.angle_beta   90.00
_cell.angle_gamma   90.00
#
_symmetry.space_group_name_H-M   'P 1'
#
loop_
_entity.id
_entity.type
_entity.pdbx_description
1 polymer ?
#
loop_
_entity_poly.entity_id
_entity_poly.type
_entity_poly.pdbx_seq_one_letter_code
_entity_poly.pdbx_strand_id
1 'polypeptide(L)'
;LRRQRQMCIRDRLTSVHIEEHESEARETKLGAEEITKDIPNVGEDMRRNLDDEGIIRIGAEVKSGDILVGKVSPKGETELSPEERLLRAIFGEKAREVRDTSLKVPHGEQGIVVDVKEYDKKDGDELSPGVNKVIRVYVATKRKIMVGDKMCGRHGNKGVVSRILPREDMPFLPDCLLYTSDAADEGLG
;
A
#
# COMPACT_ATOMS: atom_id res chain seq x y z
N LEU A 1 -39.59 13.41 -7.94
CA LEU A 1 -38.39 14.22 -8.22
C LEU A 1 -37.15 13.38 -7.97
N ARG A 2 -36.64 12.72 -9.01
CA ARG A 2 -35.34 12.04 -8.97
C ARG A 2 -34.26 13.14 -8.85
N ARG A 3 -33.75 13.37 -7.67
CA ARG A 3 -32.50 14.09 -7.50
C ARG A 3 -31.40 13.25 -8.21
N GLN A 4 -31.12 13.59 -9.45
CA GLN A 4 -29.87 13.16 -10.06
C GLN A 4 -28.75 13.70 -9.16
N ARG A 5 -28.07 12.80 -8.45
CA ARG A 5 -26.83 13.14 -7.78
C ARG A 5 -25.82 13.47 -8.87
N GLN A 6 -25.69 14.75 -9.18
CA GLN A 6 -24.58 15.16 -10.03
C GLN A 6 -23.30 14.84 -9.27
N MET A 7 -22.52 13.95 -9.84
CA MET A 7 -21.21 13.66 -9.29
C MET A 7 -20.40 14.95 -9.23
N CYS A 8 -19.81 15.22 -8.07
CA CYS A 8 -18.88 16.33 -7.92
C CYS A 8 -17.74 16.16 -8.93
N ILE A 9 -17.27 17.26 -9.53
CA ILE A 9 -16.16 17.23 -10.50
C ILE A 9 -14.94 16.54 -9.90
N ARG A 10 -14.68 16.78 -8.63
CA ARG A 10 -13.60 16.12 -7.89
C ARG A 10 -13.71 14.59 -7.90
N ASP A 11 -14.92 14.06 -7.74
CA ASP A 11 -15.16 12.60 -7.73
C ASP A 11 -15.11 12.01 -9.14
N ARG A 12 -15.49 12.77 -10.16
CA ARG A 12 -15.39 12.35 -11.58
C ARG A 12 -13.95 12.21 -12.06
N LEU A 13 -13.05 13.01 -11.48
CA LEU A 13 -11.63 13.02 -11.84
C LEU A 13 -10.77 12.23 -10.82
N THR A 14 -11.41 11.40 -10.01
CA THR A 14 -10.72 10.45 -9.14
C THR A 14 -10.06 9.37 -9.98
N SER A 15 -8.78 9.11 -9.73
CA SER A 15 -8.03 8.02 -10.34
C SER A 15 -7.79 6.89 -9.34
N VAL A 16 -7.71 5.66 -9.84
CA VAL A 16 -7.33 4.49 -9.06
C VAL A 16 -5.95 4.05 -9.54
N HIS A 17 -5.04 3.95 -8.59
CA HIS A 17 -3.69 3.46 -8.83
C HIS A 17 -3.52 2.15 -8.09
N ILE A 18 -2.93 1.15 -8.75
CA ILE A 18 -2.61 -0.14 -8.14
C ILE A 18 -1.09 -0.20 -8.03
N GLU A 19 -0.61 -0.39 -6.81
CA GLU A 19 0.80 -0.52 -6.49
C GLU A 19 1.08 -1.97 -6.09
N GLU A 20 2.19 -2.50 -6.60
CA GLU A 20 2.64 -3.87 -6.33
C GLU A 20 3.74 -3.82 -5.27
N HIS A 21 3.55 -4.59 -4.21
CA HIS A 21 4.53 -4.79 -3.15
C HIS A 21 4.95 -6.24 -3.13
N GLU A 22 6.25 -6.49 -3.31
CA GLU A 22 6.80 -7.84 -3.37
C GLU A 22 7.64 -8.14 -2.13
N SER A 23 7.45 -9.33 -1.57
CA SER A 23 8.27 -9.87 -0.49
C SER A 23 8.77 -11.25 -0.87
N GLU A 24 10.08 -11.44 -0.79
CA GLU A 24 10.75 -12.71 -1.05
C GLU A 24 11.24 -13.32 0.25
N ALA A 25 10.98 -14.62 0.45
CA ALA A 25 11.60 -15.41 1.49
C ALA A 25 12.79 -16.18 0.90
N ARG A 26 13.98 -15.86 1.35
CA ARG A 26 15.24 -16.42 0.84
C ARG A 26 15.86 -17.40 1.82
N GLU A 27 16.64 -18.31 1.28
CA GLU A 27 17.50 -19.16 2.09
C GLU A 27 18.80 -18.41 2.39
N THR A 28 19.08 -18.17 3.68
CA THR A 28 20.29 -17.50 4.12
C THR A 28 21.27 -18.49 4.77
N LYS A 29 22.54 -18.10 4.93
CA LYS A 29 23.55 -18.93 5.60
C LYS A 29 23.21 -19.23 7.07
N LEU A 30 22.35 -18.44 7.69
CA LEU A 30 21.90 -18.58 9.08
C LEU A 30 20.61 -19.40 9.21
N GLY A 31 19.98 -19.74 8.11
CA GLY A 31 18.71 -20.46 8.02
C GLY A 31 17.79 -19.82 7.00
N ALA A 32 16.66 -20.46 6.74
CA ALA A 32 15.64 -19.93 5.83
C ALA A 32 14.86 -18.80 6.51
N GLU A 33 14.51 -17.77 5.73
CA GLU A 33 13.53 -16.78 6.13
C GLU A 33 12.15 -17.43 6.13
N GLU A 34 11.34 -17.11 7.12
CA GLU A 34 10.00 -17.68 7.27
C GLU A 34 8.95 -16.58 7.17
N ILE A 35 7.87 -16.87 6.45
CA ILE A 35 6.68 -16.02 6.40
C ILE A 35 5.73 -16.52 7.48
N THR A 36 5.40 -15.65 8.44
CA THR A 36 4.59 -16.02 9.60
C THR A 36 3.89 -14.81 10.21
N LYS A 37 2.76 -15.07 10.85
CA LYS A 37 2.04 -14.09 11.68
C LYS A 37 2.73 -13.84 13.02
N ASP A 38 3.56 -14.77 13.47
CA ASP A 38 4.25 -14.67 14.76
C ASP A 38 5.52 -13.83 14.63
N ILE A 39 5.33 -12.51 14.66
CA ILE A 39 6.38 -11.51 14.51
C ILE A 39 6.75 -10.98 15.89
N PRO A 40 8.03 -11.01 16.27
CA PRO A 40 8.47 -10.48 17.56
C PRO A 40 8.24 -8.96 17.64
N ASN A 41 7.87 -8.49 18.84
CA ASN A 41 7.70 -7.07 19.17
C ASN A 41 6.60 -6.33 18.38
N VAL A 42 5.64 -7.05 17.80
CA VAL A 42 4.49 -6.48 17.07
C VAL A 42 3.21 -6.73 17.86
N GLY A 43 2.43 -5.68 18.10
CA GLY A 43 1.15 -5.76 18.80
C GLY A 43 0.08 -6.50 17.96
N GLU A 44 -0.94 -7.01 18.64
CA GLU A 44 -2.06 -7.72 17.98
C GLU A 44 -2.82 -6.84 17.00
N ASP A 45 -2.94 -5.56 17.28
CA ASP A 45 -3.62 -4.60 16.38
C ASP A 45 -3.00 -4.55 14.99
N MET A 46 -1.67 -4.59 14.91
CA MET A 46 -0.97 -4.59 13.62
C MET A 46 -1.04 -5.93 12.89
N ARG A 47 -1.31 -7.02 13.61
CA ARG A 47 -1.46 -8.37 13.06
C ARG A 47 -2.90 -8.75 12.73
N ARG A 48 -3.87 -7.89 13.09
CA ARG A 48 -5.30 -8.16 12.95
C ARG A 48 -5.73 -8.50 11.53
N ASN A 49 -5.13 -7.83 10.54
CA ASN A 49 -5.46 -7.99 9.13
C ASN A 49 -4.68 -9.12 8.44
N LEU A 50 -3.77 -9.77 9.16
CA LEU A 50 -3.01 -10.91 8.66
C LEU A 50 -3.83 -12.20 8.84
N ASP A 51 -3.69 -13.10 7.89
CA ASP A 51 -4.19 -14.48 8.01
C ASP A 51 -3.26 -15.34 8.89
N ASP A 52 -3.51 -16.64 8.95
CA ASP A 52 -2.71 -17.56 9.77
C ASP A 52 -1.31 -17.80 9.19
N GLU A 53 -1.10 -17.56 7.91
CA GLU A 53 0.20 -17.65 7.23
C GLU A 53 1.03 -16.36 7.34
N GLY A 54 0.46 -15.29 7.91
CA GLY A 54 1.12 -14.00 8.04
C GLY A 54 1.00 -13.09 6.83
N ILE A 55 0.05 -13.36 5.94
CA ILE A 55 -0.21 -12.58 4.73
C ILE A 55 -1.45 -11.73 4.94
N ILE A 56 -1.48 -10.53 4.40
CA ILE A 56 -2.62 -9.63 4.53
C ILE A 56 -3.82 -10.13 3.74
N ARG A 57 -5.01 -9.98 4.33
CA ARG A 57 -6.27 -10.40 3.69
C ARG A 57 -6.69 -9.46 2.59
N ILE A 58 -7.24 -9.99 1.51
CA ILE A 58 -7.87 -9.23 0.43
C ILE A 58 -9.05 -8.42 0.99
N GLY A 59 -9.15 -7.16 0.58
CA GLY A 59 -10.16 -6.22 1.06
C GLY A 59 -9.79 -5.46 2.34
N ALA A 60 -8.64 -5.74 2.95
CA ALA A 60 -8.16 -5.01 4.11
C ALA A 60 -7.78 -3.58 3.73
N GLU A 61 -8.20 -2.60 4.54
CA GLU A 61 -7.70 -1.23 4.45
C GLU A 61 -6.34 -1.13 5.15
N VAL A 62 -5.36 -0.58 4.42
CA VAL A 62 -3.98 -0.43 4.90
C VAL A 62 -3.56 1.02 4.94
N LYS A 63 -2.73 1.33 5.91
CA LYS A 63 -2.12 2.64 6.12
C LYS A 63 -0.61 2.50 6.21
N SER A 64 0.08 3.62 6.07
CA SER A 64 1.52 3.69 6.24
C SER A 64 1.98 3.02 7.54
N GLY A 65 2.90 2.07 7.42
CA GLY A 65 3.44 1.30 8.53
C GLY A 65 2.72 -0.02 8.83
N ASP A 66 1.53 -0.27 8.27
CA ASP A 66 0.83 -1.55 8.42
C ASP A 66 1.62 -2.68 7.75
N ILE A 67 1.51 -3.89 8.29
CA ILE A 67 2.22 -5.06 7.77
C ILE A 67 1.40 -5.67 6.65
N LEU A 68 2.04 -5.82 5.48
CA LEU A 68 1.48 -6.53 4.32
C LEU A 68 1.83 -8.02 4.36
N VAL A 69 3.09 -8.32 4.66
CA VAL A 69 3.59 -9.70 4.76
C VAL A 69 4.47 -9.80 5.99
N GLY A 70 4.09 -10.64 6.92
CA GLY A 70 4.89 -10.96 8.10
C GLY A 70 6.06 -11.86 7.73
N LYS A 71 7.27 -11.37 7.87
CA LYS A 71 8.50 -12.13 7.59
C LYS A 71 9.48 -11.99 8.73
N VAL A 72 10.09 -13.10 9.08
CA VAL A 72 11.14 -13.15 10.09
C VAL A 72 12.40 -13.78 9.50
N SER A 73 13.53 -13.20 9.83
CA SER A 73 14.84 -13.70 9.42
C SER A 73 15.64 -14.14 10.64
N PRO A 74 16.39 -15.25 10.57
CA PRO A 74 17.22 -15.69 11.69
C PRO A 74 18.35 -14.69 11.96
N LYS A 75 18.60 -14.38 13.24
CA LYS A 75 19.72 -13.54 13.68
C LYS A 75 21.01 -14.34 13.75
N GLY A 76 22.13 -13.70 13.37
CA GLY A 76 23.47 -14.22 13.60
C GLY A 76 23.91 -14.08 15.06
N GLU A 77 24.78 -14.96 15.53
CA GLU A 77 25.32 -14.92 16.91
C GLU A 77 26.03 -13.60 17.28
N THR A 78 26.53 -12.90 16.29
CA THR A 78 27.21 -11.60 16.45
C THR A 78 26.28 -10.42 16.70
N GLU A 79 25.00 -10.58 16.38
CA GLU A 79 23.99 -9.52 16.55
C GLU A 79 23.26 -9.58 17.91
N LEU A 80 23.62 -10.56 18.74
CA LEU A 80 23.04 -10.75 20.07
C LEU A 80 23.57 -9.71 21.05
N SER A 81 22.68 -9.04 21.77
CA SER A 81 23.09 -8.23 22.92
C SER A 81 23.67 -9.10 24.04
N PRO A 82 24.52 -8.54 24.93
CA PRO A 82 25.05 -9.30 26.07
C PRO A 82 23.98 -9.95 26.96
N GLU A 83 22.83 -9.28 27.10
CA GLU A 83 21.68 -9.74 27.87
C GLU A 83 20.97 -10.92 27.19
N GLU A 84 20.81 -10.86 25.87
CA GLU A 84 20.23 -11.94 25.05
C GLU A 84 21.14 -13.19 25.08
N ARG A 85 22.47 -13.01 25.03
CA ARG A 85 23.43 -14.13 25.18
C ARG A 85 23.30 -14.80 26.54
N LEU A 86 23.10 -14.01 27.60
CA LEU A 86 22.94 -14.52 28.96
C LEU A 86 21.62 -15.32 29.08
N LEU A 87 20.52 -14.79 28.54
CA LEU A 87 19.23 -15.48 28.51
C LEU A 87 19.29 -16.80 27.73
N ARG A 88 20.00 -16.82 26.61
CA ARG A 88 20.22 -18.04 25.83
C ARG A 88 21.01 -19.09 26.62
N ALA A 89 22.03 -18.68 27.37
CA ALA A 89 22.82 -19.59 28.21
C ALA A 89 21.98 -20.17 29.37
N ILE A 90 21.02 -19.41 29.89
CA ILE A 90 20.18 -19.84 31.02
C ILE A 90 18.99 -20.70 30.56
N PHE A 91 18.34 -20.35 29.49
CA PHE A 91 17.07 -20.97 29.03
C PHE A 91 17.26 -21.98 27.88
N GLY A 92 18.47 -22.17 27.37
CA GLY A 92 18.80 -23.11 26.30
C GLY A 92 18.34 -22.62 24.91
N GLU A 93 18.66 -23.44 23.88
CA GLU A 93 18.49 -23.09 22.46
C GLU A 93 17.03 -22.87 21.96
N LYS A 94 16.03 -22.89 22.84
CA LYS A 94 14.62 -22.83 22.44
C LYS A 94 14.12 -21.44 22.01
N ALA A 95 14.86 -20.38 22.28
CA ALA A 95 14.55 -19.07 21.74
C ALA A 95 15.26 -18.89 20.40
N ARG A 96 14.65 -19.30 19.30
CA ARG A 96 15.08 -18.85 17.96
C ARG A 96 14.95 -17.33 17.95
N GLU A 97 16.06 -16.65 18.08
CA GLU A 97 16.06 -15.22 17.90
C GLU A 97 15.91 -14.91 16.42
N VAL A 98 14.76 -14.41 16.08
CA VAL A 98 14.42 -13.95 14.76
C VAL A 98 14.31 -12.42 14.76
N ARG A 99 14.66 -11.84 13.65
CA ARG A 99 14.53 -10.41 13.41
C ARG A 99 13.29 -10.16 12.54
N ASP A 100 12.50 -9.15 12.88
CA ASP A 100 11.42 -8.68 12.04
C ASP A 100 11.96 -8.08 10.74
N THR A 101 11.64 -8.72 9.63
CA THR A 101 11.94 -8.27 8.27
C THR A 101 10.67 -8.19 7.44
N SER A 102 9.54 -7.97 8.10
CA SER A 102 8.22 -7.88 7.49
C SER A 102 8.13 -6.77 6.47
N LEU A 103 7.41 -7.03 5.39
CA LEU A 103 7.06 -6.01 4.40
C LEU A 103 5.97 -5.11 4.98
N LYS A 104 6.24 -3.82 5.07
CA LYS A 104 5.31 -2.80 5.59
C LYS A 104 4.95 -1.82 4.48
N VAL A 105 3.75 -1.25 4.58
CA VAL A 105 3.31 -0.18 3.68
C VAL A 105 4.24 1.02 3.81
N PRO A 106 4.81 1.54 2.70
CA PRO A 106 5.68 2.70 2.71
C PRO A 106 5.01 3.95 3.29
N HIS A 107 5.84 4.91 3.67
CA HIS A 107 5.34 6.19 4.17
C HIS A 107 4.58 6.96 3.10
N GLY A 108 3.40 7.47 3.47
CA GLY A 108 2.54 8.26 2.59
C GLY A 108 1.59 7.44 1.73
N GLU A 109 1.71 6.12 1.75
CA GLU A 109 0.81 5.22 1.03
C GLU A 109 -0.33 4.74 1.94
N GLN A 110 -1.50 4.60 1.34
CA GLN A 110 -2.69 4.04 1.96
C GLN A 110 -3.61 3.52 0.88
N GLY A 111 -4.34 2.46 1.18
CA GLY A 111 -5.22 1.89 0.17
C GLY A 111 -6.00 0.69 0.67
N ILE A 112 -6.50 -0.07 -0.28
CA ILE A 112 -7.22 -1.33 -0.04
C ILE A 112 -6.50 -2.43 -0.79
N VAL A 113 -6.25 -3.54 -0.12
CA VAL A 113 -5.66 -4.74 -0.76
C VAL A 113 -6.68 -5.33 -1.74
N VAL A 114 -6.30 -5.41 -3.01
CA VAL A 114 -7.17 -5.89 -4.09
C VAL A 114 -6.91 -7.35 -4.40
N ASP A 115 -5.64 -7.73 -4.40
CA ASP A 115 -5.23 -9.08 -4.76
C ASP A 115 -3.92 -9.45 -4.03
N VAL A 116 -3.73 -10.74 -3.82
CA VAL A 116 -2.51 -11.32 -3.26
C VAL A 116 -2.16 -12.55 -4.09
N LYS A 117 -0.92 -12.62 -4.55
CA LYS A 117 -0.39 -13.76 -5.29
C LYS A 117 0.79 -14.38 -4.55
N GLU A 118 0.73 -15.67 -4.40
CA GLU A 118 1.76 -16.47 -3.77
C GLU A 118 2.39 -17.38 -4.80
N TYR A 119 3.72 -17.47 -4.76
CA TYR A 119 4.52 -18.37 -5.57
C TYR A 119 5.43 -19.15 -4.63
N ASP A 120 5.28 -20.46 -4.60
CA ASP A 120 6.10 -21.32 -3.76
C ASP A 120 6.88 -22.31 -4.64
N LYS A 121 8.15 -22.43 -4.35
CA LYS A 121 9.03 -23.42 -5.01
C LYS A 121 8.51 -24.87 -4.87
N LYS A 122 7.77 -25.16 -3.80
CA LYS A 122 7.16 -26.48 -3.58
C LYS A 122 6.06 -26.79 -4.57
N ASP A 123 5.35 -25.77 -5.06
CA ASP A 123 4.27 -25.91 -6.03
C ASP A 123 4.80 -26.01 -7.48
N GLY A 124 6.10 -25.91 -7.66
CA GLY A 124 6.77 -26.03 -8.95
C GLY A 124 6.97 -24.71 -9.70
N ASP A 125 6.79 -23.59 -9.03
CA ASP A 125 7.03 -22.28 -9.61
C ASP A 125 8.52 -22.04 -9.88
N GLU A 126 8.85 -21.47 -11.03
CA GLU A 126 10.20 -21.06 -11.39
C GLU A 126 10.59 -19.79 -10.65
N LEU A 127 11.20 -19.92 -9.49
CA LEU A 127 11.70 -18.80 -8.69
C LEU A 127 13.20 -18.59 -8.90
N SER A 128 13.67 -17.39 -8.56
CA SER A 128 15.08 -17.06 -8.60
C SER A 128 15.90 -18.00 -7.68
N PRO A 129 17.17 -18.30 -8.02
CA PRO A 129 18.02 -19.16 -7.18
C PRO A 129 18.10 -18.63 -5.74
N GLY A 130 17.85 -19.49 -4.76
CA GLY A 130 17.90 -19.15 -3.34
C GLY A 130 16.61 -18.51 -2.77
N VAL A 131 15.57 -18.34 -3.58
CA VAL A 131 14.25 -17.89 -3.14
C VAL A 131 13.34 -19.11 -2.95
N ASN A 132 12.68 -19.20 -1.81
CA ASN A 132 11.76 -20.28 -1.48
C ASN A 132 10.29 -19.91 -1.71
N LYS A 133 9.92 -18.69 -1.37
CA LYS A 133 8.53 -18.17 -1.53
C LYS A 133 8.57 -16.71 -1.93
N VAL A 134 7.68 -16.30 -2.84
CA VAL A 134 7.47 -14.91 -3.25
C VAL A 134 6.01 -14.57 -3.04
N ILE A 135 5.75 -13.45 -2.39
CA ILE A 135 4.40 -12.93 -2.19
C ILE A 135 4.31 -11.54 -2.81
N ARG A 136 3.32 -11.36 -3.67
CA ARG A 136 2.98 -10.09 -4.29
C ARG A 136 1.64 -9.60 -3.80
N VAL A 137 1.63 -8.44 -3.19
CA VAL A 137 0.44 -7.79 -2.67
C VAL A 137 0.11 -6.58 -3.52
N TYR A 138 -1.10 -6.53 -4.05
CA TYR A 138 -1.59 -5.42 -4.87
C TYR A 138 -2.48 -4.52 -4.03
N VAL A 139 -2.07 -3.25 -3.87
CA VAL A 139 -2.79 -2.25 -3.09
C VAL A 139 -3.34 -1.19 -4.02
N ALA A 140 -4.67 -1.00 -3.99
CA ALA A 140 -5.35 0.03 -4.76
C ALA A 140 -5.52 1.31 -3.94
N THR A 141 -5.03 2.41 -4.46
CA THR A 141 -5.13 3.74 -3.88
C THR A 141 -6.04 4.62 -4.72
N LYS A 142 -7.01 5.27 -4.08
CA LYS A 142 -7.86 6.29 -4.74
C LYS A 142 -7.24 7.66 -4.55
N ARG A 143 -6.80 8.26 -5.65
CA ARG A 143 -6.26 9.62 -5.65
C ARG A 143 -7.31 10.58 -6.17
N LYS A 144 -7.71 11.52 -5.32
CA LYS A 144 -8.61 12.63 -5.66
C LYS A 144 -7.79 13.87 -6.00
N ILE A 145 -8.33 14.71 -6.87
CA ILE A 145 -7.70 15.98 -7.20
C ILE A 145 -7.48 16.82 -5.95
N MET A 146 -6.30 17.37 -5.84
CA MET A 146 -5.88 18.29 -4.79
C MET A 146 -5.46 19.64 -5.38
N VAL A 147 -5.43 20.65 -4.51
CA VAL A 147 -4.84 21.96 -4.86
C VAL A 147 -3.36 21.76 -5.18
N GLY A 148 -2.91 22.31 -6.28
CA GLY A 148 -1.55 22.14 -6.79
C GLY A 148 -1.40 21.10 -7.92
N ASP A 149 -2.42 20.26 -8.16
CA ASP A 149 -2.39 19.30 -9.26
C ASP A 149 -2.46 20.00 -10.60
N LYS A 150 -1.66 19.49 -11.56
CA LYS A 150 -1.64 20.01 -12.92
C LYS A 150 -2.68 19.28 -13.76
N MET A 151 -3.58 20.05 -14.34
CA MET A 151 -4.65 19.56 -15.20
C MET A 151 -4.48 20.09 -16.63
N CYS A 152 -5.00 19.34 -17.58
CA CYS A 152 -5.00 19.70 -18.98
C CYS A 152 -6.36 19.40 -19.60
N GLY A 153 -6.86 20.31 -20.40
CA GLY A 153 -8.04 20.11 -21.23
C GLY A 153 -7.70 19.41 -22.55
N ARG A 154 -8.73 19.05 -23.33
CA ARG A 154 -8.60 18.38 -24.63
C ARG A 154 -7.90 19.22 -25.71
N HIS A 155 -7.90 20.54 -25.57
CA HIS A 155 -7.37 21.49 -26.54
C HIS A 155 -5.98 22.05 -26.17
N GLY A 156 -5.27 21.39 -25.25
CA GLY A 156 -3.92 21.80 -24.87
C GLY A 156 -3.86 22.92 -23.81
N ASN A 157 -4.99 23.40 -23.35
CA ASN A 157 -5.08 24.31 -22.21
C ASN A 157 -4.66 23.58 -20.94
N LYS A 158 -3.56 24.02 -20.32
CA LYS A 158 -3.00 23.43 -19.11
C LYS A 158 -2.98 24.45 -17.99
N GLY A 159 -3.24 23.96 -16.79
CA GLY A 159 -3.25 24.80 -15.59
C GLY A 159 -3.04 24.00 -14.32
N VAL A 160 -2.89 24.70 -13.22
CA VAL A 160 -2.74 24.11 -11.90
C VAL A 160 -3.99 24.43 -11.07
N VAL A 161 -4.51 23.43 -10.37
CA VAL A 161 -5.67 23.60 -9.49
C VAL A 161 -5.29 24.56 -8.34
N SER A 162 -5.87 25.74 -8.33
CA SER A 162 -5.61 26.76 -7.31
C SER A 162 -6.55 26.63 -6.11
N ARG A 163 -7.81 26.26 -6.35
CA ARG A 163 -8.84 26.13 -5.30
C ARG A 163 -9.82 25.02 -5.65
N ILE A 164 -10.35 24.38 -4.62
CA ILE A 164 -11.48 23.45 -4.72
C ILE A 164 -12.59 24.07 -3.88
N LEU A 165 -13.66 24.49 -4.55
CA LEU A 165 -14.79 25.20 -3.95
C LEU A 165 -16.05 24.32 -3.97
N PRO A 166 -16.95 24.46 -2.99
CA PRO A 166 -18.28 23.92 -3.09
C PRO A 166 -19.04 24.55 -4.27
N ARG A 167 -20.05 23.87 -4.77
CA ARG A 167 -20.76 24.28 -5.97
C ARG A 167 -21.41 25.68 -5.84
N GLU A 168 -21.83 26.05 -4.64
CA GLU A 168 -22.47 27.29 -4.30
C GLU A 168 -21.56 28.51 -4.45
N ASP A 169 -20.24 28.26 -4.24
CA ASP A 169 -19.22 29.31 -4.32
C ASP A 169 -18.52 29.36 -5.69
N MET A 170 -18.98 28.53 -6.62
CA MET A 170 -18.44 28.50 -7.98
C MET A 170 -19.01 29.63 -8.83
N PRO A 171 -18.22 30.25 -9.72
CA PRO A 171 -18.75 31.24 -10.68
C PRO A 171 -19.83 30.61 -11.56
N PHE A 172 -20.88 31.33 -11.78
CA PHE A 172 -22.04 30.90 -12.60
C PHE A 172 -22.49 32.00 -13.56
N LEU A 173 -23.11 31.55 -14.64
CA LEU A 173 -23.74 32.44 -15.62
C LEU A 173 -25.14 32.87 -15.15
N PRO A 174 -25.71 33.95 -15.72
CA PRO A 174 -27.05 34.42 -15.35
C PRO A 174 -28.18 33.38 -15.53
N ASP A 175 -27.97 32.39 -16.38
CA ASP A 175 -28.87 31.25 -16.60
C ASP A 175 -28.68 30.11 -15.60
N CYS A 176 -27.96 30.32 -14.50
CA CYS A 176 -27.67 29.37 -13.45
C CYS A 176 -26.78 28.19 -13.88
N LEU A 177 -26.12 28.26 -15.02
CA LEU A 177 -25.12 27.30 -15.43
C LEU A 177 -23.78 27.63 -14.78
N LEU A 178 -23.06 26.59 -14.31
CA LEU A 178 -21.70 26.78 -13.83
C LEU A 178 -20.81 27.24 -14.98
N TYR A 179 -20.04 28.29 -14.74
CA TYR A 179 -19.04 28.73 -15.69
C TYR A 179 -17.95 27.63 -15.81
N THR A 180 -17.92 27.00 -16.97
CA THR A 180 -16.86 26.06 -17.31
C THR A 180 -15.99 26.71 -18.36
N SER A 181 -14.74 26.96 -18.04
CA SER A 181 -13.78 27.49 -19.00
C SER A 181 -13.44 26.41 -20.04
N ASP A 182 -14.20 26.34 -21.08
CA ASP A 182 -13.80 25.68 -22.31
C ASP A 182 -13.40 26.75 -23.34
N ALA A 183 -12.65 27.72 -22.87
CA ALA A 183 -12.26 28.91 -23.57
C ALA A 183 -11.52 28.66 -24.91
N ALA A 184 -11.01 27.46 -25.11
CA ALA A 184 -10.41 27.10 -26.39
C ALA A 184 -11.47 26.92 -27.50
N ASP A 185 -12.71 26.62 -27.14
CA ASP A 185 -13.76 26.38 -28.10
C ASP A 185 -14.46 27.68 -28.52
N GLU A 186 -14.39 28.70 -27.67
CA GLU A 186 -15.13 29.97 -27.87
C GLU A 186 -14.29 31.04 -28.60
N GLY A 187 -12.98 30.89 -28.63
CA GLY A 187 -12.05 31.86 -29.22
C GLY A 187 -11.87 31.77 -30.72
N LEU A 188 -12.53 30.85 -31.38
CA LEU A 188 -12.35 30.54 -32.80
C LEU A 188 -13.65 30.66 -33.59
N GLY A 189 -14.54 31.51 -33.14
CA GLY A 189 -15.66 31.96 -33.93
C GLY A 189 -15.23 32.93 -35.03
#